data_a2a31dca88be80956f89b07bf97e8fc1
#
_entry.id   a2a31dca88be80956f89b07bf97e8fc1
#
_cell.length_a   1.000
_cell.length_b   1.000
_cell.length_c   1.000
_cell.angle_alpha   90.00
_cell.angle_beta   90.00
_cell.angle_gamma   90.00
#
_symmetry.space_group_name_H-M   'P 1'
#
loop_
_entity.id
_entity.type
_entity.pdbx_description
1 polymer ?
#
loop_
_entity_poly.entity_id
_entity_poly.type
_entity_poly.pdbx_seq_one_letter_code
_entity_poly.pdbx_strand_id
1 'polypeptide(L)' 'MLKNERVRVEMVKAGINQSKLSEILDKDPPTITKLLNEVEWSRREQDDVIRKIREYAASVSA' A
#
# COMPACT_ATOMS: atom_id res chain seq x y z
N MET A 1 5.89 -3.46 16.80
CA MET A 1 5.85 -2.68 15.55
C MET A 1 4.86 -3.29 14.57
N LEU A 2 4.20 -2.44 13.80
CA LEU A 2 3.28 -2.92 12.77
C LEU A 2 4.07 -3.46 11.57
N LYS A 3 3.54 -4.52 10.96
CA LYS A 3 4.15 -5.05 9.75
C LYS A 3 3.97 -4.06 8.60
N ASN A 4 4.92 -4.06 7.68
CA ASN A 4 4.88 -3.22 6.48
C ASN A 4 4.78 -1.72 6.81
N GLU A 5 5.51 -1.29 7.82
CA GLU A 5 5.44 0.09 8.32
C GLU A 5 5.74 1.11 7.22
N ARG A 6 6.72 0.85 6.37
CA ARG A 6 7.07 1.76 5.28
C ARG A 6 5.89 1.98 4.32
N VAL A 7 5.17 0.90 4.02
CA VAL A 7 3.99 0.97 3.17
C VAL A 7 2.88 1.75 3.86
N ARG A 8 2.68 1.50 5.15
CA ARG A 8 1.65 2.22 5.93
C ARG A 8 1.92 3.72 5.96
N VAL A 9 3.17 4.11 6.15
CA VAL A 9 3.58 5.52 6.14
C VAL A 9 3.27 6.15 4.78
N GLU A 10 3.58 5.45 3.72
CA GLU A 10 3.32 5.95 2.37
C GLU A 10 1.82 6.09 2.10
N MET A 11 1.01 5.17 2.61
CA MET A 11 -0.45 5.26 2.51
C MET A 11 -0.97 6.53 3.21
N VAL A 12 -0.47 6.81 4.39
CA VAL A 12 -0.87 8.00 5.13
C VAL A 12 -0.48 9.27 4.36
N LYS A 13 0.72 9.32 3.83
CA LYS A 13 1.19 10.44 3.02
C LYS A 13 0.32 10.67 1.79
N ALA A 14 -0.12 9.59 1.17
CA ALA A 14 -0.95 9.66 -0.03
C ALA A 14 -2.43 9.88 0.30
N GLY A 15 -2.82 9.77 1.56
CA GLY A 15 -4.21 9.92 1.98
C GLY A 15 -5.10 8.79 1.51
N ILE A 16 -4.57 7.57 1.41
CA ILE A 16 -5.35 6.42 0.95
C ILE A 16 -5.60 5.44 2.10
N ASN A 17 -6.69 4.69 1.99
CA ASN A 17 -7.01 3.62 2.94
C ASN A 17 -6.73 2.26 2.32
N GLN A 18 -7.04 1.18 3.06
CA GLN A 18 -6.81 -0.18 2.60
C GLN A 18 -7.66 -0.53 1.38
N SER A 19 -8.88 -0.01 1.30
CA SER A 19 -9.75 -0.23 0.14
C SER A 19 -9.11 0.34 -1.12
N LYS A 20 -8.57 1.55 -1.03
CA LYS A 20 -7.89 2.17 -2.16
C LYS A 20 -6.63 1.41 -2.52
N LEU A 21 -5.89 0.95 -1.53
CA LEU A 21 -4.69 0.14 -1.78
C LEU A 21 -5.04 -1.14 -2.53
N SER A 22 -6.18 -1.77 -2.18
CA SER A 22 -6.63 -2.98 -2.89
C SER A 22 -6.89 -2.70 -4.37
N GLU A 23 -7.46 -1.55 -4.68
CA GLU A 23 -7.67 -1.14 -6.06
C GLU A 23 -6.34 -0.92 -6.80
N ILE A 24 -5.41 -0.24 -6.15
CA ILE A 24 -4.09 0.06 -6.73
C ILE A 24 -3.34 -1.24 -7.05
N LEU A 25 -3.43 -2.24 -6.17
CA LEU A 25 -2.74 -3.51 -6.33
C LEU A 25 -3.57 -4.57 -7.06
N ASP A 26 -4.79 -4.23 -7.44
CA ASP A 26 -5.71 -5.15 -8.12
C ASP A 26 -5.95 -6.43 -7.30
N LYS A 27 -6.26 -6.26 -6.02
CA LYS A 27 -6.55 -7.36 -5.10
C LYS A 27 -7.79 -7.04 -4.29
N ASP A 28 -8.43 -8.07 -3.74
CA ASP A 28 -9.62 -7.89 -2.90
C ASP A 28 -9.27 -7.19 -1.59
N PRO A 29 -10.14 -6.30 -1.07
CA PRO A 29 -9.90 -5.64 0.21
C PRO A 29 -9.59 -6.58 1.37
N PRO A 30 -10.32 -7.70 1.58
CA PRO A 30 -9.97 -8.64 2.64
C PRO A 30 -8.57 -9.22 2.47
N THR A 31 -8.16 -9.51 1.23
CA THR A 31 -6.83 -10.04 0.93
C THR A 31 -5.75 -9.01 1.31
N ILE A 32 -5.98 -7.75 0.96
CA ILE A 32 -5.03 -6.67 1.30
C ILE A 32 -4.93 -6.48 2.80
N THR A 33 -6.06 -6.50 3.50
CA THR A 33 -6.07 -6.38 4.96
C THR A 33 -5.24 -7.49 5.60
N LYS A 34 -5.43 -8.72 5.13
CA LYS A 34 -4.70 -9.87 5.64
C LYS A 34 -3.21 -9.76 5.34
N LEU A 35 -2.86 -9.47 4.10
CA LEU A 35 -1.44 -9.35 3.70
C LEU A 35 -0.74 -8.22 4.46
N LEU A 36 -1.40 -7.08 4.57
CA LEU A 36 -0.81 -5.92 5.23
C LEU A 36 -0.56 -6.15 6.72
N ASN A 37 -1.48 -6.86 7.40
CA ASN A 37 -1.42 -7.05 8.84
C ASN A 37 -0.70 -8.32 9.28
N GLU A 38 -0.68 -9.36 8.46
CA GLU A 38 -0.16 -10.66 8.86
C GLU A 38 1.15 -11.06 8.18
N VAL A 39 1.46 -10.47 7.03
CA VAL A 39 2.65 -10.82 6.25
C VAL A 39 3.60 -9.65 6.18
N GLU A 40 4.84 -9.86 6.63
CA GLU A 40 5.89 -8.84 6.44
C GLU A 40 6.46 -9.02 5.03
N TRP A 41 6.13 -8.08 4.15
CA TRP A 41 6.62 -8.12 2.78
C TRP A 41 8.12 -7.89 2.72
N SER A 42 8.78 -8.50 1.74
CA SER A 42 10.18 -8.25 1.51
C SER A 42 10.40 -6.77 1.18
N ARG A 43 11.62 -6.31 1.35
CA ARG A 43 11.96 -4.92 1.05
C ARG A 43 11.63 -4.59 -0.41
N ARG A 44 11.91 -5.52 -1.32
CA ARG A 44 11.61 -5.36 -2.74
C ARG A 44 10.11 -5.20 -3.00
N GLU A 45 9.30 -6.03 -2.36
CA GLU A 45 7.85 -5.94 -2.49
C GLU A 45 7.33 -4.63 -1.92
N GLN A 46 7.85 -4.21 -0.79
CA GLN A 46 7.47 -2.95 -0.19
C GLN A 46 7.82 -1.78 -1.11
N ASP A 47 9.01 -1.80 -1.70
CA ASP A 47 9.43 -0.76 -2.64
C ASP A 47 8.51 -0.69 -3.85
N ASP A 48 8.10 -1.84 -4.38
CA ASP A 48 7.20 -1.92 -5.51
C ASP A 48 5.82 -1.32 -5.17
N VAL A 49 5.29 -1.69 -4.01
CA VAL A 49 4.00 -1.17 -3.54
C VAL A 49 4.07 0.33 -3.31
N ILE A 50 5.13 0.80 -2.69
CA ILE A 50 5.34 2.24 -2.44
C ILE A 50 5.39 3.00 -3.76
N ARG A 51 6.07 2.46 -4.76
CA ARG A 51 6.13 3.08 -6.07
C ARG A 51 4.73 3.22 -6.68
N LYS A 52 3.93 2.17 -6.59
CA LYS A 52 2.56 2.20 -7.11
C LYS A 52 1.69 3.22 -6.39
N ILE A 53 1.85 3.33 -5.08
CA ILE A 53 1.14 4.34 -4.29
C ILE A 53 1.52 5.75 -4.74
N ARG A 54 2.80 5.99 -4.95
CA ARG A 54 3.30 7.29 -5.40
C ARG A 54 2.81 7.63 -6.81
N GLU A 55 2.78 6.66 -7.70
CA GLU A 55 2.25 6.85 -9.05
C GLU A 55 0.77 7.23 -9.00
N TYR A 56 0.00 6.56 -8.16
CA TYR A 56 -1.40 6.88 -7.97
C TYR A 56 -1.57 8.30 -7.43
N ALA A 57 -0.81 8.67 -6.40
CA ALA A 57 -0.89 9.99 -5.80
C ALA A 57 -0.53 11.09 -6.80
N ALA A 58 0.49 10.87 -7.61
CA ALA A 58 0.88 11.82 -8.64
C ALA A 58 -0.21 11.98 -9.70
N SER A 59 -0.85 10.88 -10.09
CA SER A 59 -1.93 10.89 -11.06
C SER A 59 -3.13 11.67 -10.56
N VAL A 60 -3.49 11.50 -9.29
CA VAL A 60 -4.63 12.20 -8.70
C VAL A 60 -4.34 13.69 -8.49
N SER A 61 -3.10 14.03 -8.21
CA SER A 61 -2.66 15.41 -7.96
C SER A 61 -2.43 16.21 -9.24
N ALA A 62 -2.35 15.54 -10.36
CA ALA A 62 -2.01 16.18 -11.64
C ALA A 62 -3.14 17.06 -12.20
#